data_2466c4270bb8c792b41f58ebfe53d684
#
_entry.id   2466c4270bb8c792b41f58ebfe53d684
#
_cell.length_a   1.000
_cell.length_b   1.000
_cell.length_c   1.000
_cell.angle_alpha   90.00
_cell.angle_beta   90.00
_cell.angle_gamma   90.00
#
_symmetry.space_group_name_H-M   'P 1'
#
loop_
_entity.id
_entity.type
_entity.pdbx_description
1 polymer ?
#
loop_
_entity_poly.entity_id
_entity_poly.type
_entity_poly.pdbx_seq_one_letter_code
_entity_poly.pdbx_strand_id
1 'polypeptide(L)'
;AGFQLLGINDYSGQGSALVGVLNVFFREKGYCTAEEFSEFCSPIVALARMPKFTFTNDEEFKIPVEISNFSATELNKAETTYSLNDDFGKTYAHGILSTKNIPIGSNISLGTINEKLNNIDEAMKLTLTVNVSSADGVTKNHWDFWVYPAKIEEANSDGIYISDTLDTQAIKTLQNGGRVLLTAAGKIRYGNDIVQYY
;
A
#
# COMPACT_ATOMS: atom_id res chain seq x y z
N ALA A 1 -1.47 -13.03 9.28
CA ALA A 1 -2.55 -12.07 9.09
C ALA A 1 -3.56 -12.65 8.10
N GLY A 2 -4.81 -12.32 8.25
CA GLY A 2 -5.89 -12.75 7.39
C GLY A 2 -6.89 -11.60 7.23
N PHE A 3 -7.97 -11.86 6.52
CA PHE A 3 -9.08 -10.93 6.42
C PHE A 3 -10.37 -11.62 6.86
N GLN A 4 -11.36 -10.83 7.24
CA GLN A 4 -12.69 -11.31 7.55
C GLN A 4 -13.68 -10.64 6.60
N LEU A 5 -14.48 -11.43 5.90
CA LEU A 5 -15.53 -10.95 5.01
C LEU A 5 -16.88 -11.23 5.67
N LEU A 6 -17.68 -10.19 5.87
CA LEU A 6 -19.03 -10.33 6.44
C LEU A 6 -19.99 -11.03 5.47
N GLY A 7 -19.88 -10.69 4.19
CA GLY A 7 -20.65 -11.31 3.11
C GLY A 7 -19.98 -11.07 1.76
N ILE A 8 -20.09 -12.04 0.85
CA ILE A 8 -19.51 -11.90 -0.49
C ILE A 8 -20.32 -10.91 -1.34
N ASN A 9 -21.61 -10.82 -1.13
CA ASN A 9 -22.52 -9.91 -1.83
C ASN A 9 -23.18 -8.91 -0.86
N ASP A 10 -23.65 -7.80 -1.41
CA ASP A 10 -24.46 -6.82 -0.69
C ASP A 10 -25.75 -7.44 -0.18
N TYR A 11 -26.16 -7.05 1.00
CA TYR A 11 -27.46 -7.42 1.56
C TYR A 11 -28.46 -6.29 1.39
N SER A 12 -29.46 -6.48 0.54
CA SER A 12 -30.46 -5.45 0.21
C SER A 12 -31.52 -5.21 1.29
N GLY A 13 -31.63 -6.12 2.27
CA GLY A 13 -32.57 -6.01 3.38
C GLY A 13 -32.21 -4.95 4.43
N GLN A 14 -31.00 -4.37 4.35
CA GLN A 14 -30.50 -3.36 5.26
C GLN A 14 -29.68 -2.32 4.48
N GLY A 15 -30.14 -1.08 4.47
CA GLY A 15 -29.54 -0.01 3.65
C GLY A 15 -28.07 0.30 3.92
N SER A 16 -27.54 -0.06 5.09
CA SER A 16 -26.13 0.10 5.46
C SER A 16 -25.26 -1.13 5.17
N ALA A 17 -25.84 -2.22 4.65
CA ALA A 17 -25.12 -3.48 4.41
C ALA A 17 -24.65 -3.64 2.95
N LEU A 18 -24.21 -2.56 2.30
CA LEU A 18 -23.62 -2.54 0.96
C LEU A 18 -22.09 -2.77 1.01
N VAL A 19 -21.68 -3.78 1.77
CA VAL A 19 -20.27 -4.06 2.11
C VAL A 19 -19.71 -5.28 1.36
N GLY A 20 -20.50 -5.93 0.52
CA GLY A 20 -20.09 -7.07 -0.27
C GLY A 20 -19.07 -6.71 -1.36
N VAL A 21 -18.24 -7.66 -1.74
CA VAL A 21 -17.38 -7.57 -2.93
C VAL A 21 -18.23 -7.51 -4.20
N LEU A 22 -19.34 -8.26 -4.19
CA LEU A 22 -20.34 -8.28 -5.26
C LEU A 22 -21.56 -7.47 -4.86
N ASN A 23 -22.30 -6.98 -5.83
CA ASN A 23 -23.60 -6.36 -5.59
C ASN A 23 -24.69 -7.40 -5.28
N VAL A 24 -25.92 -6.97 -5.02
CA VAL A 24 -27.05 -7.83 -4.69
C VAL A 24 -27.42 -8.86 -5.78
N PHE A 25 -26.97 -8.64 -7.01
CA PHE A 25 -27.17 -9.54 -8.16
C PHE A 25 -25.95 -10.42 -8.45
N PHE A 26 -25.00 -10.50 -7.50
CA PHE A 26 -23.73 -11.24 -7.65
C PHE A 26 -22.86 -10.76 -8.82
N ARG A 27 -22.92 -9.47 -9.16
CA ARG A 27 -22.09 -8.85 -10.18
C ARG A 27 -20.97 -8.03 -9.52
N GLU A 28 -19.85 -7.94 -10.18
CA GLU A 28 -18.73 -7.09 -9.78
C GLU A 28 -19.14 -5.62 -9.66
N LYS A 29 -18.56 -4.93 -8.70
CA LYS A 29 -18.81 -3.51 -8.43
C LYS A 29 -17.75 -2.60 -9.05
N GLY A 30 -16.76 -3.17 -9.77
CA GLY A 30 -15.73 -2.44 -10.50
C GLY A 30 -14.50 -2.03 -9.67
N TYR A 31 -14.40 -2.43 -8.39
CA TYR A 31 -13.24 -2.13 -7.56
C TYR A 31 -12.37 -3.37 -7.24
N CYS A 32 -12.83 -4.55 -7.57
CA CYS A 32 -12.11 -5.80 -7.42
C CYS A 32 -12.66 -6.81 -8.43
N THR A 33 -11.80 -7.36 -9.27
CA THR A 33 -12.13 -8.42 -10.22
C THR A 33 -12.03 -9.79 -9.56
N ALA A 34 -12.55 -10.83 -10.22
CA ALA A 34 -12.41 -12.21 -9.76
C ALA A 34 -10.93 -12.64 -9.71
N GLU A 35 -10.14 -12.20 -10.69
CA GLU A 35 -8.71 -12.44 -10.77
C GLU A 35 -7.97 -11.81 -9.59
N GLU A 36 -8.21 -10.52 -9.32
CA GLU A 36 -7.61 -9.82 -8.18
C GLU A 36 -8.02 -10.44 -6.85
N PHE A 37 -9.28 -10.85 -6.71
CA PHE A 37 -9.75 -11.53 -5.52
C PHE A 37 -9.03 -12.87 -5.31
N SER A 38 -8.74 -13.62 -6.38
CA SER A 38 -8.05 -14.90 -6.32
C SER A 38 -6.56 -14.77 -5.95
N GLU A 39 -5.93 -13.61 -6.15
CA GLU A 39 -4.53 -13.37 -5.77
C GLU A 39 -4.29 -13.55 -4.27
N PHE A 40 -5.27 -13.22 -3.42
CA PHE A 40 -5.18 -13.34 -1.96
C PHE A 40 -6.16 -14.35 -1.35
N CYS A 41 -7.12 -14.85 -2.13
CA CYS A 41 -8.14 -15.80 -1.68
C CYS A 41 -8.19 -17.03 -2.60
N SER A 42 -7.11 -17.82 -2.58
CA SER A 42 -6.96 -19.07 -3.33
C SER A 42 -6.17 -20.09 -2.50
N PRO A 43 -6.12 -21.36 -2.91
CA PRO A 43 -5.32 -22.38 -2.22
C PRO A 43 -3.82 -22.10 -2.20
N ILE A 44 -3.30 -21.32 -3.16
CA ILE A 44 -1.89 -20.95 -3.25
C ILE A 44 -1.80 -19.44 -3.26
N VAL A 45 -1.15 -18.83 -2.25
CA VAL A 45 -1.05 -17.39 -2.10
C VAL A 45 0.39 -16.98 -1.80
N ALA A 46 0.96 -16.14 -2.66
CA ALA A 46 2.22 -15.46 -2.40
C ALA A 46 2.00 -14.28 -1.44
N LEU A 47 2.94 -14.05 -0.52
CA LEU A 47 2.85 -13.06 0.54
C LEU A 47 4.13 -12.23 0.60
N ALA A 48 4.02 -10.91 0.51
CA ALA A 48 5.12 -9.98 0.81
C ALA A 48 4.95 -9.44 2.24
N ARG A 49 5.97 -9.60 3.09
CA ARG A 49 5.95 -9.13 4.48
C ARG A 49 6.42 -7.68 4.54
N MET A 50 5.63 -6.80 3.96
CA MET A 50 5.93 -5.36 3.94
C MET A 50 5.77 -4.76 5.34
N PRO A 51 6.82 -4.14 5.90
CA PRO A 51 6.76 -3.51 7.23
C PRO A 51 5.96 -2.21 7.21
N LYS A 52 5.87 -1.58 6.05
CA LYS A 52 5.15 -0.33 5.78
C LYS A 52 4.84 -0.21 4.28
N PHE A 53 3.99 0.72 3.92
CA PHE A 53 3.61 1.00 2.53
C PHE A 53 4.11 2.35 2.01
N THR A 54 4.88 3.08 2.82
CA THR A 54 5.50 4.34 2.43
C THR A 54 6.97 4.31 2.77
N PHE A 55 7.82 4.61 1.79
CA PHE A 55 9.26 4.62 1.90
C PHE A 55 9.82 5.97 1.45
N THR A 56 11.04 6.29 1.87
CA THR A 56 11.83 7.34 1.25
C THR A 56 12.88 6.72 0.32
N ASN A 57 13.34 7.49 -0.66
CA ASN A 57 14.24 6.97 -1.69
C ASN A 57 15.66 6.66 -1.20
N ASP A 58 16.01 7.05 0.02
CA ASP A 58 17.28 6.70 0.70
C ASP A 58 17.16 5.43 1.56
N GLU A 59 15.97 4.87 1.71
CA GLU A 59 15.74 3.62 2.44
C GLU A 59 16.00 2.39 1.57
N GLU A 60 16.37 1.31 2.24
CA GLU A 60 16.49 -0.02 1.64
C GLU A 60 15.11 -0.68 1.55
N PHE A 61 14.70 -1.07 0.35
CA PHE A 61 13.48 -1.84 0.13
C PHE A 61 13.76 -3.33 0.37
N LYS A 62 13.64 -3.74 1.63
CA LYS A 62 13.94 -5.11 2.07
C LYS A 62 12.66 -5.82 2.50
N ILE A 63 12.16 -6.70 1.63
CA ILE A 63 10.86 -7.35 1.78
C ILE A 63 11.02 -8.87 1.76
N PRO A 64 10.83 -9.56 2.89
CA PRO A 64 10.70 -11.02 2.92
C PRO A 64 9.48 -11.47 2.13
N VAL A 65 9.65 -12.50 1.32
CA VAL A 65 8.57 -13.09 0.51
C VAL A 65 8.36 -14.52 0.95
N GLU A 66 7.11 -14.87 1.16
CA GLU A 66 6.66 -16.19 1.58
C GLU A 66 5.54 -16.68 0.67
N ILE A 67 5.19 -17.94 0.77
CA ILE A 67 4.03 -18.53 0.13
C ILE A 67 3.30 -19.47 1.08
N SER A 68 1.99 -19.50 0.95
CA SER A 68 1.15 -20.54 1.53
C SER A 68 0.64 -21.45 0.40
N ASN A 69 0.88 -22.75 0.52
CA ASN A 69 0.40 -23.76 -0.42
C ASN A 69 -0.54 -24.71 0.30
N PHE A 70 -1.82 -24.58 0.08
CA PHE A 70 -2.89 -25.46 0.56
C PHE A 70 -3.59 -26.16 -0.60
N SER A 71 -2.89 -26.32 -1.73
CA SER A 71 -3.36 -27.14 -2.85
C SER A 71 -3.21 -28.63 -2.55
N ALA A 72 -3.59 -29.48 -3.49
CA ALA A 72 -3.54 -30.94 -3.30
C ALA A 72 -2.12 -31.52 -3.32
N THR A 73 -1.13 -30.80 -3.87
CA THR A 73 0.24 -31.28 -4.10
C THR A 73 1.29 -30.22 -3.78
N GLU A 74 2.54 -30.64 -3.64
CA GLU A 74 3.67 -29.70 -3.65
C GLU A 74 3.86 -29.10 -5.05
N LEU A 75 4.39 -27.87 -5.12
CA LEU A 75 4.76 -27.24 -6.38
C LEU A 75 6.21 -27.59 -6.69
N ASN A 76 6.41 -28.35 -7.76
CA ASN A 76 7.73 -28.78 -8.15
C ASN A 76 8.44 -27.73 -8.99
N LYS A 77 9.73 -27.46 -8.67
CA LYS A 77 10.60 -26.51 -9.37
C LYS A 77 9.92 -25.15 -9.63
N ALA A 78 9.18 -24.68 -8.66
CA ALA A 78 8.49 -23.40 -8.74
C ALA A 78 9.51 -22.26 -8.78
N GLU A 79 9.46 -21.45 -9.84
CA GLU A 79 10.25 -20.25 -9.98
C GLU A 79 9.49 -19.05 -9.40
N THR A 80 10.15 -18.31 -8.52
CA THR A 80 9.61 -17.09 -7.93
C THR A 80 10.33 -15.89 -8.49
N THR A 81 9.56 -14.98 -9.11
CA THR A 81 10.06 -13.71 -9.64
C THR A 81 9.33 -12.54 -9.00
N TYR A 82 9.96 -11.35 -9.06
CA TYR A 82 9.33 -10.11 -8.63
C TYR A 82 9.60 -8.98 -9.62
N SER A 83 8.74 -7.97 -9.59
CA SER A 83 8.97 -6.70 -10.28
C SER A 83 8.40 -5.53 -9.49
N LEU A 84 9.03 -4.36 -9.63
CA LEU A 84 8.56 -3.06 -9.15
C LEU A 84 8.24 -2.20 -10.35
N ASN A 85 6.98 -1.86 -10.55
CA ASN A 85 6.52 -1.09 -11.70
C ASN A 85 5.73 0.14 -11.26
N ASP A 86 5.78 1.22 -12.05
CA ASP A 86 4.86 2.34 -11.89
C ASP A 86 3.54 2.11 -12.64
N ASP A 87 2.59 3.03 -12.49
CA ASP A 87 1.29 2.98 -13.16
C ASP A 87 1.37 3.14 -14.69
N PHE A 88 2.53 3.53 -15.22
CA PHE A 88 2.77 3.68 -16.66
C PHE A 88 3.46 2.47 -17.27
N GLY A 89 3.76 1.43 -16.46
CA GLY A 89 4.39 0.19 -16.90
C GLY A 89 5.92 0.24 -16.95
N LYS A 90 6.56 1.32 -16.46
CA LYS A 90 8.02 1.37 -16.34
C LYS A 90 8.46 0.50 -15.17
N THR A 91 9.43 -0.37 -15.43
CA THR A 91 10.03 -1.25 -14.42
C THR A 91 11.24 -0.56 -13.76
N TYR A 92 11.23 -0.48 -12.44
CA TYR A 92 12.30 0.07 -11.61
C TYR A 92 13.24 -1.00 -11.07
N ALA A 93 12.71 -2.18 -10.77
CA ALA A 93 13.51 -3.35 -10.40
C ALA A 93 12.77 -4.64 -10.77
N HIS A 94 13.51 -5.71 -10.99
CA HIS A 94 12.98 -7.06 -11.18
C HIS A 94 14.05 -8.10 -10.88
N GLY A 95 13.64 -9.31 -10.56
CA GLY A 95 14.58 -10.39 -10.31
C GLY A 95 13.92 -11.74 -10.05
N ILE A 96 14.77 -12.74 -9.93
CA ILE A 96 14.41 -14.11 -9.52
C ILE A 96 14.79 -14.25 -8.04
N LEU A 97 13.84 -14.61 -7.19
CA LEU A 97 14.10 -14.86 -5.76
C LEU A 97 14.59 -16.29 -5.52
N SER A 98 13.91 -17.25 -6.12
CA SER A 98 14.23 -18.67 -5.92
C SER A 98 13.61 -19.54 -7.00
N THR A 99 14.24 -20.71 -7.19
CA THR A 99 13.64 -21.84 -7.91
C THR A 99 13.75 -23.07 -7.02
N LYS A 100 12.63 -23.55 -6.50
CA LYS A 100 12.62 -24.67 -5.55
C LYS A 100 11.29 -25.40 -5.50
N ASN A 101 11.28 -26.54 -4.82
CA ASN A 101 10.04 -27.20 -4.48
C ASN A 101 9.37 -26.51 -3.30
N ILE A 102 8.05 -26.35 -3.37
CA ILE A 102 7.22 -25.69 -2.35
C ILE A 102 6.25 -26.73 -1.80
N PRO A 103 6.50 -27.25 -0.59
CA PRO A 103 5.62 -28.24 0.03
C PRO A 103 4.25 -27.64 0.37
N ILE A 104 3.31 -28.49 0.73
CA ILE A 104 2.05 -28.07 1.35
C ILE A 104 2.35 -27.47 2.71
N GLY A 105 1.77 -26.31 3.01
CA GLY A 105 1.94 -25.60 4.28
C GLY A 105 1.85 -24.08 4.13
N SER A 106 2.01 -23.42 5.26
CA SER A 106 1.96 -21.94 5.36
C SER A 106 3.35 -21.36 5.61
N ASN A 107 3.51 -20.08 5.26
CA ASN A 107 4.70 -19.26 5.59
C ASN A 107 6.03 -19.87 5.08
N ILE A 108 6.00 -20.51 3.92
CA ILE A 108 7.19 -21.08 3.29
C ILE A 108 7.99 -19.95 2.68
N SER A 109 9.21 -19.71 3.17
CA SER A 109 10.05 -18.62 2.68
C SER A 109 10.43 -18.83 1.22
N LEU A 110 10.28 -17.80 0.40
CA LEU A 110 10.72 -17.76 -1.01
C LEU A 110 12.01 -16.94 -1.20
N GLY A 111 12.41 -16.18 -0.19
CA GLY A 111 13.58 -15.31 -0.23
C GLY A 111 13.26 -13.90 0.28
N THR A 112 14.17 -12.97 0.02
CA THR A 112 14.00 -11.56 0.41
C THR A 112 14.36 -10.68 -0.78
N ILE A 113 13.43 -9.82 -1.17
CA ILE A 113 13.71 -8.72 -2.11
C ILE A 113 14.59 -7.71 -1.39
N ASN A 114 15.63 -7.26 -2.04
CA ASN A 114 16.55 -6.27 -1.48
C ASN A 114 16.96 -5.29 -2.59
N GLU A 115 16.24 -4.17 -2.66
CA GLU A 115 16.39 -3.17 -3.71
C GLU A 115 16.68 -1.79 -3.13
N LYS A 116 17.36 -0.96 -3.92
CA LYS A 116 17.56 0.46 -3.63
C LYS A 116 16.55 1.29 -4.39
N LEU A 117 15.97 2.27 -3.71
CA LEU A 117 14.98 3.18 -4.29
C LEU A 117 15.59 4.54 -4.72
N ASN A 118 16.92 4.66 -4.72
CA ASN A 118 17.64 5.91 -4.93
C ASN A 118 17.58 6.48 -6.35
N ASN A 119 16.99 5.75 -7.28
CA ASN A 119 16.70 6.20 -8.65
C ASN A 119 15.30 6.82 -8.80
N ILE A 120 14.62 7.08 -7.67
CA ILE A 120 13.28 7.67 -7.62
C ILE A 120 13.41 9.07 -7.04
N ASP A 121 13.35 10.09 -7.89
CA ASP A 121 13.58 11.49 -7.52
C ASP A 121 12.28 12.25 -7.22
N GLU A 122 11.14 11.70 -7.61
CA GLU A 122 9.81 12.30 -7.39
C GLU A 122 8.91 11.35 -6.61
N ALA A 123 7.93 11.93 -5.91
CA ALA A 123 6.92 11.14 -5.20
C ALA A 123 6.09 10.31 -6.19
N MET A 124 6.07 8.99 -6.02
CA MET A 124 5.32 8.11 -6.90
C MET A 124 4.78 6.87 -6.17
N LYS A 125 3.75 6.30 -6.77
CA LYS A 125 3.26 4.98 -6.44
C LYS A 125 3.99 3.93 -7.27
N LEU A 126 4.40 2.85 -6.62
CA LEU A 126 4.91 1.65 -7.25
C LEU A 126 4.07 0.44 -6.85
N THR A 127 4.00 -0.54 -7.73
CA THR A 127 3.38 -1.83 -7.47
C THR A 127 4.47 -2.90 -7.42
N LEU A 128 4.60 -3.57 -6.25
CA LEU A 128 5.35 -4.81 -6.14
C LEU A 128 4.48 -5.95 -6.64
N THR A 129 4.93 -6.66 -7.65
CA THR A 129 4.29 -7.91 -8.11
C THR A 129 5.22 -9.09 -7.81
N VAL A 130 4.68 -10.16 -7.25
CA VAL A 130 5.35 -11.43 -7.04
C VAL A 130 4.63 -12.51 -7.83
N ASN A 131 5.37 -13.22 -8.70
CA ASN A 131 4.85 -14.34 -9.47
C ASN A 131 5.56 -15.63 -9.02
N VAL A 132 4.79 -16.69 -8.89
CA VAL A 132 5.29 -18.04 -8.64
C VAL A 132 4.79 -18.94 -9.74
N SER A 133 5.70 -19.40 -10.60
CA SER A 133 5.40 -20.24 -11.78
C SER A 133 5.83 -21.68 -11.53
N SER A 134 4.92 -22.62 -11.75
CA SER A 134 5.18 -24.05 -11.69
C SER A 134 4.55 -24.78 -12.87
N ALA A 135 4.73 -26.09 -12.96
CA ALA A 135 4.05 -26.90 -13.96
C ALA A 135 2.51 -26.85 -13.83
N ASP A 136 2.01 -26.56 -12.63
CA ASP A 136 0.58 -26.51 -12.32
C ASP A 136 -0.07 -25.16 -12.62
N GLY A 137 0.73 -24.15 -13.00
CA GLY A 137 0.26 -22.83 -13.34
C GLY A 137 1.08 -21.70 -12.73
N VAL A 138 0.52 -20.50 -12.78
CA VAL A 138 1.12 -19.27 -12.23
C VAL A 138 0.21 -18.74 -11.13
N THR A 139 0.80 -18.48 -9.96
CA THR A 139 0.17 -17.74 -8.87
C THR A 139 0.82 -16.37 -8.82
N LYS A 140 0.00 -15.33 -8.73
CA LYS A 140 0.44 -13.94 -8.68
C LYS A 140 -0.19 -13.25 -7.48
N ASN A 141 0.52 -12.30 -6.87
CA ASN A 141 -0.04 -11.34 -5.94
C ASN A 141 0.69 -10.00 -6.06
N HIS A 142 0.04 -8.90 -5.69
CA HIS A 142 0.63 -7.59 -5.82
C HIS A 142 0.26 -6.66 -4.65
N TRP A 143 1.09 -5.62 -4.44
CA TRP A 143 0.92 -4.61 -3.39
C TRP A 143 1.36 -3.26 -3.88
N ASP A 144 0.53 -2.26 -3.72
CA ASP A 144 0.88 -0.87 -3.95
C ASP A 144 1.63 -0.29 -2.76
N PHE A 145 2.66 0.51 -3.04
CA PHE A 145 3.40 1.27 -2.05
C PHE A 145 3.87 2.60 -2.64
N TRP A 146 4.25 3.52 -1.78
CA TRP A 146 4.63 4.86 -2.18
C TRP A 146 6.07 5.16 -1.81
N VAL A 147 6.78 5.80 -2.72
CA VAL A 147 8.15 6.26 -2.52
C VAL A 147 8.17 7.78 -2.62
N TYR A 148 8.83 8.41 -1.67
CA TYR A 148 8.99 9.87 -1.60
C TYR A 148 10.49 10.20 -1.58
N PRO A 149 10.92 11.36 -2.12
CA PRO A 149 12.26 11.88 -1.91
C PRO A 149 12.55 12.06 -0.41
N ALA A 150 13.73 11.60 0.05
CA ALA A 150 14.16 11.80 1.43
C ALA A 150 14.42 13.27 1.75
N LYS A 151 14.82 14.03 0.73
CA LYS A 151 14.99 15.48 0.80
C LYS A 151 13.84 16.17 0.07
N ILE A 152 13.06 16.89 0.82
CA ILE A 152 12.03 17.77 0.27
C ILE A 152 12.63 19.17 0.24
N GLU A 153 12.58 19.84 -0.92
CA GLU A 153 12.93 21.26 -0.99
C GLU A 153 12.02 22.05 -0.06
N GLU A 154 12.61 22.96 0.72
CA GLU A 154 11.83 23.82 1.57
C GLU A 154 10.87 24.64 0.71
N ALA A 155 9.59 24.60 1.06
CA ALA A 155 8.59 25.39 0.36
C ALA A 155 8.95 26.89 0.46
N ASN A 156 8.90 27.59 -0.65
CA ASN A 156 9.08 29.03 -0.63
C ASN A 156 7.97 29.67 0.21
N SER A 157 8.37 30.26 1.33
CA SER A 157 7.48 30.96 2.26
C SER A 157 7.49 32.51 2.06
N ASP A 158 8.03 32.98 0.94
CA ASP A 158 8.10 34.40 0.67
C ASP A 158 6.74 35.10 0.81
N GLY A 159 6.68 36.10 1.65
CA GLY A 159 5.46 36.85 1.95
C GLY A 159 4.47 36.11 2.87
N ILE A 160 4.87 34.99 3.49
CA ILE A 160 4.08 34.29 4.51
C ILE A 160 4.84 34.32 5.84
N TYR A 161 4.27 34.92 6.87
CA TYR A 161 4.81 34.83 8.23
C TYR A 161 4.37 33.53 8.86
N ILE A 162 5.33 32.66 9.24
CA ILE A 162 5.07 31.37 9.87
C ILE A 162 5.24 31.51 11.37
N SER A 163 4.22 31.14 12.16
CA SER A 163 4.27 31.14 13.60
C SER A 163 3.49 29.94 14.18
N ASP A 164 3.90 29.48 15.35
CA ASP A 164 3.20 28.44 16.08
C ASP A 164 2.17 28.99 17.09
N THR A 165 2.11 30.31 17.21
CA THR A 165 1.15 31.03 18.06
C THR A 165 0.68 32.29 17.34
N LEU A 166 -0.49 32.78 17.70
CA LEU A 166 -0.98 34.07 17.20
C LEU A 166 -0.30 35.18 18.00
N ASP A 167 1.00 35.39 17.74
CA ASP A 167 1.81 36.39 18.39
C ASP A 167 1.56 37.82 17.86
N THR A 168 2.18 38.82 18.49
CA THR A 168 2.03 40.21 18.12
C THR A 168 2.43 40.49 16.68
N GLN A 169 3.45 39.79 16.16
CA GLN A 169 3.91 39.94 14.78
C GLN A 169 2.91 39.32 13.79
N ALA A 170 2.36 38.17 14.13
CA ALA A 170 1.29 37.54 13.32
C ALA A 170 0.08 38.47 13.19
N ILE A 171 -0.38 39.04 14.31
CA ILE A 171 -1.51 39.99 14.32
C ILE A 171 -1.18 41.23 13.49
N LYS A 172 0.01 41.81 13.65
CA LYS A 172 0.44 42.97 12.89
C LYS A 172 0.54 42.69 11.39
N THR A 173 1.02 41.48 11.01
CA THR A 173 1.08 41.06 9.62
C THR A 173 -0.31 40.96 9.01
N LEU A 174 -1.27 40.36 9.72
CA LEU A 174 -2.68 40.28 9.28
C LEU A 174 -3.33 41.65 9.16
N GLN A 175 -3.11 42.56 10.14
CA GLN A 175 -3.66 43.92 10.12
C GLN A 175 -3.14 44.71 8.93
N ASN A 176 -1.92 44.43 8.46
CA ASN A 176 -1.32 45.05 7.28
C ASN A 176 -1.69 44.35 5.97
N GLY A 177 -2.63 43.43 5.96
CA GLY A 177 -3.07 42.66 4.78
C GLY A 177 -2.09 41.57 4.34
N GLY A 178 -1.11 41.22 5.17
CA GLY A 178 -0.17 40.12 4.93
C GLY A 178 -0.79 38.75 5.22
N ARG A 179 -0.02 37.71 4.93
CA ARG A 179 -0.41 36.29 5.13
C ARG A 179 0.34 35.70 6.30
N VAL A 180 -0.39 34.91 7.12
CA VAL A 180 0.19 34.18 8.26
C VAL A 180 -0.20 32.71 8.13
N LEU A 181 0.78 31.82 8.22
CA LEU A 181 0.57 30.38 8.43
C LEU A 181 0.72 30.08 9.92
N LEU A 182 -0.37 29.68 10.56
CA LEU A 182 -0.38 29.32 11.96
C LEU A 182 -0.21 27.79 12.13
N THR A 183 0.95 27.35 12.63
CA THR A 183 1.26 25.94 12.90
C THR A 183 0.97 25.58 14.37
N ALA A 184 -0.29 25.75 14.77
CA ALA A 184 -0.72 25.64 16.19
C ALA A 184 -1.21 24.23 16.58
N ALA A 185 -0.80 23.17 15.87
CA ALA A 185 -1.19 21.81 16.20
C ALA A 185 -0.85 21.45 17.65
N GLY A 186 -1.83 20.97 18.40
CA GLY A 186 -1.68 20.62 19.82
C GLY A 186 -1.62 21.79 20.80
N LYS A 187 -1.62 23.05 20.33
CA LYS A 187 -1.55 24.25 21.18
C LYS A 187 -2.92 24.91 21.40
N ILE A 188 -3.92 24.55 20.62
CA ILE A 188 -5.27 25.11 20.75
C ILE A 188 -6.04 24.31 21.79
N ARG A 189 -6.37 24.98 22.92
CA ARG A 189 -6.99 24.31 24.08
C ARG A 189 -8.48 24.01 23.93
N TYR A 190 -9.20 24.72 23.05
CA TYR A 190 -10.66 24.69 22.94
C TYR A 190 -11.14 24.37 21.52
N GLY A 191 -10.31 23.75 20.69
CA GLY A 191 -10.67 23.35 19.31
C GLY A 191 -10.83 21.86 19.12
N ASN A 192 -10.76 21.06 20.18
CA ASN A 192 -10.89 19.61 20.14
C ASN A 192 -12.30 19.14 20.47
N ASP A 193 -13.31 19.83 19.96
CA ASP A 193 -14.66 19.28 20.03
C ASP A 193 -14.67 18.01 19.19
N ILE A 194 -14.88 16.88 19.86
CA ILE A 194 -15.09 15.60 19.20
C ILE A 194 -16.38 15.75 18.40
N VAL A 195 -16.26 15.86 17.08
CA VAL A 195 -17.40 15.80 16.20
C VAL A 195 -17.96 14.38 16.32
N GLN A 196 -19.05 14.23 17.02
CA GLN A 196 -19.82 12.98 17.01
C GLN A 196 -20.55 12.92 15.68
N TYR A 197 -20.13 12.01 14.82
CA TYR A 197 -20.91 11.61 13.65
C TYR A 197 -22.02 10.67 14.15
N TYR A 198 -23.25 11.10 14.05
CA TYR A 198 -24.44 10.27 14.26
C TYR A 198 -24.84 9.60 12.95
#